data_b6eb257b64c05d1a7e547db80cf693f6
#
_entry.id   b6eb257b64c05d1a7e547db80cf693f6
#
_cell.length_a   1.000
_cell.length_b   1.000
_cell.length_c   1.000
_cell.angle_alpha   90.00
_cell.angle_beta   90.00
_cell.angle_gamma   90.00
#
_symmetry.space_group_name_H-M   'P 1'
#
loop_
_entity.id
_entity.type
_entity.pdbx_description
1 polymer ?
#
loop_
_entity_poly.entity_id
_entity_poly.type
_entity_poly.pdbx_seq_one_letter_code
_entity_poly.pdbx_strand_id
1 'polypeptide(L)'
;KAIEQTDVVIGNREEFDAVEYLSMPDNHDNGRSAKALLEQGVKLVIVKDGPKGSWGYVKNRPIVQCGTIPTKSVKTFGSGDAYAAGLLYGLLNNCGLEYAMQLGTACASVALTSISCADGIPDFAEAEKVRKKYFERNEDVVE
;
A
#
# COMPACT_ATOMS: atom_id res chain seq x y z
N LYS A 1 -12.29 -20.23 -4.42
CA LYS A 1 -12.78 -19.81 -5.77
C LYS A 1 -12.46 -18.34 -6.07
N ALA A 2 -12.74 -17.37 -5.19
CA ALA A 2 -12.43 -15.96 -5.46
C ALA A 2 -10.91 -15.70 -5.50
N ILE A 3 -10.16 -16.24 -4.55
CA ILE A 3 -8.70 -16.06 -4.44
C ILE A 3 -7.96 -16.61 -5.65
N GLU A 4 -8.38 -17.74 -6.20
CA GLU A 4 -7.77 -18.36 -7.39
C GLU A 4 -7.87 -17.48 -8.66
N GLN A 5 -8.73 -16.47 -8.64
CA GLN A 5 -8.96 -15.53 -9.74
C GLN A 5 -8.50 -14.11 -9.38
N THR A 6 -7.76 -13.96 -8.28
CA THR A 6 -7.30 -12.67 -7.78
C THR A 6 -5.80 -12.50 -8.03
N ASP A 7 -5.42 -11.44 -8.71
CA ASP A 7 -4.03 -11.11 -8.97
C ASP A 7 -3.40 -10.31 -7.83
N VAL A 8 -4.14 -9.37 -7.25
CA VAL A 8 -3.65 -8.45 -6.22
C VAL A 8 -4.61 -8.41 -5.03
N VAL A 9 -4.06 -8.55 -3.83
CA VAL A 9 -4.78 -8.36 -2.57
C VAL A 9 -4.18 -7.17 -1.83
N ILE A 10 -5.01 -6.21 -1.47
CA ILE A 10 -4.63 -5.02 -0.70
C ILE A 10 -5.51 -4.97 0.54
N GLY A 11 -4.90 -4.88 1.70
CA GLY A 11 -5.64 -4.78 2.96
C GLY A 11 -4.84 -4.02 4.02
N ASN A 12 -5.53 -3.64 5.08
CA ASN A 12 -4.87 -3.13 6.27
C ASN A 12 -4.51 -4.29 7.23
N ARG A 13 -3.70 -3.99 8.24
CA ARG A 13 -3.25 -4.99 9.22
C ARG A 13 -4.42 -5.68 9.93
N GLU A 14 -5.43 -4.92 10.33
CA GLU A 14 -6.58 -5.45 11.05
C GLU A 14 -7.40 -6.42 10.19
N GLU A 15 -7.51 -6.15 8.89
CA GLU A 15 -8.17 -7.05 7.93
C GLU A 15 -7.39 -8.36 7.78
N PHE A 16 -6.07 -8.31 7.70
CA PHE A 16 -5.23 -9.51 7.66
C PHE A 16 -5.22 -10.27 8.98
N ASP A 17 -5.17 -9.58 10.11
CA ASP A 17 -5.26 -10.19 11.45
C ASP A 17 -6.61 -10.91 11.63
N ALA A 18 -7.71 -10.34 11.13
CA ALA A 18 -9.02 -10.97 11.18
C ALA A 18 -9.06 -12.27 10.34
N VAL A 19 -8.44 -12.27 9.17
CA VAL A 19 -8.32 -13.49 8.34
C VAL A 19 -7.45 -14.54 9.03
N GLU A 20 -6.35 -14.14 9.66
CA GLU A 20 -5.47 -15.06 10.41
C GLU A 20 -6.17 -15.62 11.63
N TYR A 21 -6.90 -14.81 12.39
CA TYR A 21 -7.65 -15.27 13.56
C TYR A 21 -8.67 -16.37 13.22
N LEU A 22 -9.31 -16.27 12.06
CA LEU A 22 -10.24 -17.29 11.58
C LEU A 22 -9.55 -18.57 11.09
N SER A 23 -8.28 -18.45 10.69
CA SER A 23 -7.53 -19.56 10.08
C SER A 23 -6.50 -20.18 11.03
N MET A 24 -5.90 -19.40 11.92
CA MET A 24 -4.83 -19.81 12.84
C MET A 24 -4.82 -18.92 14.11
N PRO A 25 -5.60 -19.22 15.14
CA PRO A 25 -5.81 -18.33 16.29
C PRO A 25 -4.58 -18.05 17.16
N ASP A 26 -3.49 -18.77 17.01
CA ASP A 26 -2.36 -18.72 17.95
C ASP A 26 -1.08 -18.03 17.43
N ASN A 27 -1.09 -17.42 16.24
CA ASN A 27 0.15 -16.88 15.70
C ASN A 27 -0.06 -15.75 14.68
N HIS A 28 -0.02 -14.52 15.16
CA HIS A 28 -0.22 -13.30 14.39
C HIS A 28 1.08 -12.85 13.70
N ASP A 29 1.28 -13.29 12.47
CA ASP A 29 2.36 -12.79 11.60
C ASP A 29 1.79 -12.49 10.20
N ASN A 30 1.66 -11.22 9.86
CA ASN A 30 1.14 -10.77 8.55
C ASN A 30 1.86 -11.38 7.36
N GLY A 31 3.13 -11.76 7.53
CA GLY A 31 3.89 -12.47 6.52
C GLY A 31 3.34 -13.86 6.21
N ARG A 32 2.65 -14.50 7.14
CA ARG A 32 2.02 -15.83 6.93
C ARG A 32 0.80 -15.73 6.06
N SER A 33 -0.12 -14.81 6.34
CA SER A 33 -1.31 -14.58 5.51
C SER A 33 -0.92 -14.19 4.10
N ALA A 34 0.05 -13.29 3.94
CA ALA A 34 0.57 -12.91 2.65
C ALA A 34 1.15 -14.11 1.89
N LYS A 35 1.99 -14.92 2.54
CA LYS A 35 2.56 -16.13 1.93
C LYS A 35 1.49 -17.15 1.56
N ALA A 36 0.51 -17.38 2.42
CA ALA A 36 -0.59 -18.30 2.16
C ALA A 36 -1.41 -17.87 0.93
N LEU A 37 -1.67 -16.57 0.76
CA LEU A 37 -2.34 -16.03 -0.43
C LEU A 37 -1.49 -16.19 -1.69
N LEU A 38 -0.19 -15.93 -1.62
CA LEU A 38 0.73 -16.15 -2.74
C LEU A 38 0.80 -17.63 -3.16
N GLU A 39 0.76 -18.57 -2.19
CA GLU A 39 0.71 -20.00 -2.49
C GLU A 39 -0.61 -20.42 -3.16
N GLN A 40 -1.69 -19.68 -2.95
CA GLN A 40 -2.99 -19.90 -3.59
C GLN A 40 -3.10 -19.26 -4.99
N GLY A 41 -2.04 -18.60 -5.47
CA GLY A 41 -1.98 -18.06 -6.83
C GLY A 41 -2.10 -16.53 -6.92
N VAL A 42 -2.29 -15.81 -5.81
CA VAL A 42 -2.19 -14.35 -5.79
C VAL A 42 -0.78 -13.92 -6.18
N LYS A 43 -0.63 -12.92 -7.03
CA LYS A 43 0.67 -12.46 -7.53
C LYS A 43 1.32 -11.41 -6.64
N LEU A 44 0.50 -10.58 -5.99
CA LEU A 44 0.93 -9.49 -5.13
C LEU A 44 0.01 -9.35 -3.93
N VAL A 45 0.58 -9.25 -2.75
CA VAL A 45 -0.13 -8.91 -1.51
C VAL A 45 0.46 -7.64 -0.92
N ILE A 46 -0.40 -6.66 -0.63
CA ILE A 46 -0.01 -5.41 0.04
C ILE A 46 -0.68 -5.35 1.40
N VAL A 47 0.12 -5.26 2.44
CA VAL A 47 -0.32 -5.04 3.82
C VAL A 47 -0.03 -3.60 4.21
N LYS A 48 -1.08 -2.83 4.56
CA LYS A 48 -0.97 -1.46 5.05
C LYS A 48 -1.04 -1.45 6.58
N ASP A 49 -0.17 -0.72 7.25
CA ASP A 49 -0.13 -0.62 8.72
C ASP A 49 -0.04 0.85 9.17
N GLY A 50 -0.91 1.69 8.63
CA GLY A 50 -1.03 3.10 9.02
C GLY A 50 0.31 3.82 9.09
N PRO A 51 0.68 4.38 10.28
CA PRO A 51 1.91 5.13 10.45
C PRO A 51 3.20 4.33 10.21
N LYS A 52 3.14 3.02 10.24
CA LYS A 52 4.31 2.15 9.99
C LYS A 52 4.60 1.92 8.52
N GLY A 53 3.68 2.32 7.63
CA GLY A 53 3.83 2.17 6.19
C GLY A 53 3.14 0.95 5.62
N SER A 54 3.71 0.41 4.56
CA SER A 54 3.17 -0.74 3.85
C SER A 54 4.25 -1.73 3.44
N TRP A 55 3.86 -2.98 3.27
CA TRP A 55 4.71 -4.10 2.85
C TRP A 55 4.12 -4.76 1.62
N GLY A 56 4.93 -4.95 0.60
CA GLY A 56 4.60 -5.65 -0.63
C GLY A 56 5.26 -7.02 -0.68
N TYR A 57 4.46 -8.05 -0.88
CA TYR A 57 4.87 -9.45 -0.95
C TYR A 57 4.63 -10.00 -2.35
N VAL A 58 5.68 -10.48 -2.97
CA VAL A 58 5.65 -11.21 -4.25
C VAL A 58 6.35 -12.55 -4.06
N LYS A 59 5.80 -13.63 -4.62
CA LYS A 59 6.35 -14.97 -4.47
C LYS A 59 7.81 -15.02 -4.92
N ASN A 60 8.66 -15.61 -4.07
CA ASN A 60 10.09 -15.79 -4.33
C ASN A 60 10.88 -14.48 -4.58
N ARG A 61 10.39 -13.36 -4.03
CA ARG A 61 11.10 -12.08 -4.08
C ARG A 61 11.25 -11.48 -2.68
N PRO A 62 12.24 -10.61 -2.45
CA PRO A 62 12.35 -9.86 -1.21
C PRO A 62 11.10 -9.03 -0.96
N ILE A 63 10.74 -8.86 0.33
CA ILE A 63 9.64 -7.99 0.75
C ILE A 63 10.03 -6.53 0.45
N VAL A 64 9.14 -5.81 -0.20
CA VAL A 64 9.31 -4.36 -0.43
C VAL A 64 8.60 -3.61 0.69
N GLN A 65 9.32 -2.78 1.40
CA GLN A 65 8.77 -1.91 2.44
C GLN A 65 8.72 -0.47 1.94
N CYS A 66 7.59 0.20 2.16
CA CYS A 66 7.40 1.62 1.87
C CYS A 66 6.98 2.35 3.14
N GLY A 67 7.72 3.39 3.50
CA GLY A 67 7.38 4.26 4.65
C GLY A 67 6.16 5.14 4.37
N THR A 68 5.78 5.93 5.37
CA THR A 68 4.68 6.90 5.25
C THR A 68 5.20 8.31 4.98
N ILE A 69 4.32 9.16 4.47
CA ILE A 69 4.54 10.60 4.38
C ILE A 69 3.90 11.25 5.61
N PRO A 70 4.69 11.95 6.47
CA PRO A 70 4.14 12.65 7.61
C PRO A 70 3.10 13.68 7.18
N THR A 71 1.89 13.55 7.66
CA THR A 71 0.75 14.35 7.22
C THR A 71 -0.13 14.72 8.42
N LYS A 72 -0.55 15.98 8.51
CA LYS A 72 -1.63 16.38 9.42
C LYS A 72 -2.95 15.86 8.87
N SER A 73 -3.42 14.76 9.41
CA SER A 73 -4.70 14.17 9.01
C SER A 73 -5.87 15.03 9.49
N VAL A 74 -6.74 15.39 8.57
CA VAL A 74 -8.03 16.01 8.83
C VAL A 74 -9.12 14.94 8.96
N LYS A 75 -8.93 13.82 8.29
CA LYS A 75 -9.83 12.65 8.33
C LYS A 75 -9.04 11.37 8.01
N THR A 76 -9.62 10.21 8.33
CA THR A 76 -9.03 8.89 8.03
C THR A 76 -9.73 8.16 6.88
N PHE A 77 -10.95 8.56 6.53
CA PHE A 77 -11.75 7.90 5.49
C PHE A 77 -11.25 8.23 4.08
N GLY A 78 -11.20 7.22 3.21
CA GLY A 78 -10.84 7.35 1.80
C GLY A 78 -9.35 7.27 1.50
N SER A 79 -8.48 7.33 2.51
CA SER A 79 -7.03 7.23 2.28
C SER A 79 -6.60 5.84 1.78
N GLY A 80 -7.30 4.79 2.22
CA GLY A 80 -7.07 3.42 1.74
C GLY A 80 -7.40 3.26 0.27
N ASP A 81 -8.51 3.83 -0.18
CA ASP A 81 -8.93 3.80 -1.59
C ASP A 81 -7.98 4.64 -2.46
N ALA A 82 -7.56 5.81 -1.97
CA ALA A 82 -6.56 6.63 -2.64
C ALA A 82 -5.21 5.92 -2.78
N TYR A 83 -4.78 5.21 -1.73
CA TYR A 83 -3.59 4.34 -1.80
C TYR A 83 -3.75 3.28 -2.89
N ALA A 84 -4.85 2.55 -2.90
CA ALA A 84 -5.12 1.51 -3.88
C ALA A 84 -5.13 2.07 -5.32
N ALA A 85 -5.73 3.23 -5.53
CA ALA A 85 -5.77 3.89 -6.83
C ALA A 85 -4.35 4.25 -7.32
N GLY A 86 -3.50 4.86 -6.48
CA GLY A 86 -2.12 5.18 -6.83
C GLY A 86 -1.25 3.95 -7.08
N LEU A 87 -1.39 2.92 -6.24
CA LEU A 87 -0.70 1.65 -6.43
C LEU A 87 -1.08 0.99 -7.77
N LEU A 88 -2.36 0.85 -8.06
CA LEU A 88 -2.84 0.23 -9.29
C LEU A 88 -2.43 1.02 -10.53
N TYR A 89 -2.46 2.35 -10.46
CA TYR A 89 -1.96 3.19 -11.54
C TYR A 89 -0.48 2.90 -11.85
N GLY A 90 0.37 2.86 -10.82
CA GLY A 90 1.79 2.56 -10.98
C GLY A 90 2.04 1.16 -11.55
N LEU A 91 1.31 0.16 -11.07
CA LEU A 91 1.43 -1.23 -11.56
C LEU A 91 0.96 -1.37 -13.02
N LEU A 92 -0.16 -0.76 -13.39
CA LEU A 92 -0.70 -0.82 -14.76
C LEU A 92 0.19 -0.09 -15.76
N ASN A 93 0.97 0.90 -15.32
CA ASN A 93 1.94 1.61 -16.16
C ASN A 93 3.35 1.01 -16.09
N ASN A 94 3.51 -0.19 -15.52
CA ASN A 94 4.78 -0.91 -15.41
C ASN A 94 5.91 -0.12 -14.72
N CYS A 95 5.56 0.71 -13.74
CA CYS A 95 6.53 1.56 -13.04
C CYS A 95 7.35 0.81 -11.96
N GLY A 96 7.09 -0.47 -11.74
CA GLY A 96 7.68 -1.28 -10.69
C GLY A 96 6.95 -1.15 -9.34
N LEU A 97 7.13 -2.15 -8.47
CA LEU A 97 6.38 -2.26 -7.22
C LEU A 97 6.71 -1.15 -6.24
N GLU A 98 7.99 -0.85 -6.05
CA GLU A 98 8.41 0.20 -5.10
C GLU A 98 7.84 1.57 -5.48
N TYR A 99 7.96 1.95 -6.75
CA TYR A 99 7.37 3.19 -7.26
C TYR A 99 5.84 3.20 -7.08
N ALA A 100 5.16 2.12 -7.41
CA ALA A 100 3.72 2.00 -7.26
C ALA A 100 3.27 2.15 -5.79
N MET A 101 4.01 1.57 -4.84
CA MET A 101 3.75 1.73 -3.40
C MET A 101 4.01 3.17 -2.93
N GLN A 102 5.07 3.82 -3.41
CA GLN A 102 5.35 5.23 -3.12
C GLN A 102 4.23 6.13 -3.66
N LEU A 103 3.76 5.88 -4.89
CA LEU A 103 2.65 6.64 -5.48
C LEU A 103 1.35 6.45 -4.70
N GLY A 104 1.05 5.22 -4.29
CA GLY A 104 -0.08 4.92 -3.41
C GLY A 104 0.01 5.69 -2.08
N THR A 105 1.19 5.72 -1.47
CA THR A 105 1.45 6.48 -0.24
C THR A 105 1.25 8.00 -0.44
N ALA A 106 1.70 8.54 -1.57
CA ALA A 106 1.50 9.94 -1.92
C ALA A 106 0.01 10.27 -2.09
N CYS A 107 -0.74 9.44 -2.81
CA CYS A 107 -2.20 9.60 -2.96
C CYS A 107 -2.91 9.56 -1.61
N ALA A 108 -2.56 8.61 -0.75
CA ALA A 108 -3.14 8.50 0.59
C ALA A 108 -2.84 9.74 1.45
N SER A 109 -1.62 10.29 1.37
CA SER A 109 -1.24 11.48 2.15
C SER A 109 -2.03 12.73 1.72
N VAL A 110 -2.27 12.91 0.43
CA VAL A 110 -3.11 14.00 -0.08
C VAL A 110 -4.56 13.82 0.36
N ALA A 111 -5.10 12.61 0.23
CA ALA A 111 -6.47 12.30 0.66
C ALA A 111 -6.71 12.57 2.14
N LEU A 112 -5.73 12.33 3.00
CA LEU A 112 -5.80 12.60 4.45
C LEU A 112 -5.93 14.09 4.78
N THR A 113 -5.45 14.98 3.93
CA THR A 113 -5.52 16.44 4.13
C THR A 113 -6.79 17.07 3.56
N SER A 114 -7.55 16.34 2.75
CA SER A 114 -8.78 16.84 2.14
C SER A 114 -10.00 16.60 3.03
N ILE A 115 -10.93 17.56 3.04
CA ILE A 115 -12.21 17.47 3.77
C ILE A 115 -13.20 16.56 3.01
N SER A 116 -13.13 16.56 1.68
CA SER A 116 -14.00 15.75 0.83
C SER A 116 -13.37 14.41 0.46
N CYS A 117 -14.14 13.33 0.45
CA CYS A 117 -13.67 12.03 0.01
C CYS A 117 -13.46 11.96 -1.51
N ALA A 118 -14.31 12.62 -2.30
CA ALA A 118 -14.23 12.60 -3.76
C ALA A 118 -13.24 13.62 -4.31
N ASP A 119 -13.24 14.84 -3.74
CA ASP A 119 -12.35 15.92 -4.20
C ASP A 119 -10.93 15.81 -3.62
N GLY A 120 -10.71 14.86 -2.70
CA GLY A 120 -9.42 14.63 -2.05
C GLY A 120 -8.53 13.61 -2.74
N ILE A 121 -8.97 13.02 -3.85
CA ILE A 121 -8.11 12.13 -4.64
C ILE A 121 -7.28 13.02 -5.59
N PRO A 122 -5.93 12.99 -5.46
CA PRO A 122 -5.08 13.82 -6.31
C PRO A 122 -5.10 13.32 -7.76
N ASP A 123 -4.86 14.22 -8.69
CA ASP A 123 -4.46 13.82 -10.03
C ASP A 123 -3.03 13.24 -10.03
N PHE A 124 -2.63 12.63 -11.13
CA PHE A 124 -1.30 12.01 -11.23
C PHE A 124 -0.17 13.04 -11.01
N ALA A 125 -0.28 14.23 -11.56
CA ALA A 125 0.76 15.25 -11.46
C ALA A 125 0.96 15.71 -10.01
N GLU A 126 -0.11 15.88 -9.25
CA GLU A 126 -0.09 16.23 -7.84
C GLU A 126 0.50 15.09 -6.99
N ALA A 127 0.05 13.86 -7.20
CA ALA A 127 0.56 12.68 -6.51
C ALA A 127 2.06 12.47 -6.79
N GLU A 128 2.49 12.61 -8.03
CA GLU A 128 3.89 12.48 -8.43
C GLU A 128 4.78 13.58 -7.83
N LYS A 129 4.29 14.79 -7.75
CA LYS A 129 5.00 15.89 -7.07
C LYS A 129 5.24 15.60 -5.60
N VAL A 130 4.23 15.04 -4.91
CA VAL A 130 4.35 14.64 -3.50
C VAL A 130 5.30 13.46 -3.37
N ARG A 131 5.19 12.43 -4.21
CA ARG A 131 6.08 11.29 -4.22
C ARG A 131 7.54 11.70 -4.37
N LYS A 132 7.87 12.49 -5.38
CA LYS A 132 9.23 13.00 -5.60
C LYS A 132 9.78 13.78 -4.42
N LYS A 133 8.96 14.64 -3.86
CA LYS A 133 9.36 15.44 -2.70
C LYS A 133 9.81 14.58 -1.52
N TYR A 134 9.17 13.43 -1.28
CA TYR A 134 9.44 12.62 -0.09
C TYR A 134 10.37 11.44 -0.33
N PHE A 135 10.31 10.81 -1.49
CA PHE A 135 11.05 9.59 -1.77
C PHE A 135 12.33 9.81 -2.61
N GLU A 136 12.41 10.85 -3.44
CA GLU A 136 13.61 11.15 -4.23
C GLU A 136 14.59 12.09 -3.50
N ARG A 137 14.13 12.91 -2.54
CA ARG A 137 15.01 13.83 -1.78
C ARG A 137 15.96 13.14 -0.80
N ASN A 138 15.74 11.88 -0.46
CA ASN A 138 16.59 11.15 0.47
C ASN A 138 17.80 10.49 -0.21
N GLU A 139 17.92 10.52 -1.53
CA GLU A 139 19.08 10.03 -2.25
C GLU A 139 20.24 11.06 -2.31
N ASP A 140 19.94 12.36 -2.11
CA ASP A 140 20.92 13.45 -2.18
C ASP A 140 21.53 13.83 -0.80
N VAL A 141 21.24 13.11 0.27
CA VAL A 141 21.73 13.39 1.63
C VAL A 141 22.62 12.24 2.14
N VAL A 142 23.46 11.70 1.28
CA VAL A 142 24.60 10.87 1.70
C VAL A 142 25.86 11.51 1.15
N GLU A 143 26.24 12.60 1.76
CA GLU A 143 27.64 13.05 1.82
C GLU A 143 28.16 12.89 3.24
#